data_ea30a1cb5d301b312a4cdabf2761983f
#
_entry.id   ea30a1cb5d301b312a4cdabf2761983f
#
_cell.length_a   1.000
_cell.length_b   1.000
_cell.length_c   1.000
_cell.angle_alpha   90.00
_cell.angle_beta   90.00
_cell.angle_gamma   90.00
#
_symmetry.space_group_name_H-M   'P 1'
#
loop_
_entity.id
_entity.type
_entity.pdbx_description
1 polymer ?
#
loop_
_entity_poly.entity_id
_entity_poly.type
_entity_poly.pdbx_seq_one_letter_code
_entity_poly.pdbx_strand_id
1 'polypeptide(L)'
;MIATGTQLNTLTQADFSDTVRRFFVMNPAKVTPQARQLLQVDSIGTGTGTQKLYQEMDTGTFARFKAEGENVSKTQAGSGYTRTAVLQRYGIEIDITYEERMYNQDQAVMNKLINLSNFGVQRQELDLTHRFTFSGATTYTNMDGQVVNIATGDSLALISASHTLAFTGTTYSNVITGSPVLSEANLAVAELVGATNVLSNYGDKRVMNFNKLVIADYPTNINLARQILQSDAQISAPNAAVLNVYKSKYDLVVLPYLATTATGAYDSAKKNYWFLVAAGAGQWNGFLAEWEPENLVMPSPGNNLVDSHKDVWTYGVRIGYDIVAVAGRGVLGSLNAS
;
A
#
# COMPACT_ATOMS: atom_id res chain seq x y z
N MET A 1 -20.28 21.90 -3.64
CA MET A 1 -21.74 21.82 -3.83
C MET A 1 -21.99 22.16 -5.28
N ILE A 2 -22.27 21.16 -6.13
CA ILE A 2 -22.75 21.42 -7.49
C ILE A 2 -24.12 22.05 -7.28
N ALA A 3 -24.33 23.23 -7.84
CA ALA A 3 -25.62 23.92 -7.70
C ALA A 3 -26.72 22.97 -8.18
N THR A 4 -27.56 22.54 -7.25
CA THR A 4 -28.75 21.75 -7.54
C THR A 4 -29.67 22.65 -8.40
N GLY A 5 -29.68 22.39 -9.69
CA GLY A 5 -30.54 23.12 -10.62
C GLY A 5 -29.91 23.54 -11.96
N THR A 6 -28.60 23.39 -12.16
CA THR A 6 -27.99 23.63 -13.46
C THR A 6 -28.12 22.38 -14.32
N GLN A 7 -28.91 22.44 -15.37
CA GLN A 7 -29.05 21.32 -16.30
C GLN A 7 -27.80 21.22 -17.16
N LEU A 8 -27.24 20.01 -17.30
CA LEU A 8 -25.98 19.77 -18.04
C LEU A 8 -26.10 20.15 -19.52
N ASN A 9 -27.31 20.09 -20.08
CA ASN A 9 -27.59 20.45 -21.48
C ASN A 9 -27.49 21.95 -21.78
N THR A 10 -27.51 22.81 -20.77
CA THR A 10 -27.39 24.27 -20.94
C THR A 10 -25.95 24.76 -20.83
N LEU A 11 -25.01 23.91 -20.38
CA LEU A 11 -23.60 24.27 -20.23
C LEU A 11 -22.88 24.26 -21.57
N THR A 12 -21.99 25.22 -21.77
CA THR A 12 -21.00 25.11 -22.86
C THR A 12 -20.06 23.91 -22.61
N GLN A 13 -19.34 23.46 -23.62
CA GLN A 13 -18.38 22.37 -23.46
C GLN A 13 -17.26 22.72 -22.43
N ALA A 14 -16.84 23.97 -22.40
CA ALA A 14 -15.87 24.48 -21.45
C ALA A 14 -16.39 24.43 -20.01
N ASP A 15 -17.63 24.94 -19.79
CA ASP A 15 -18.26 24.91 -18.47
C ASP A 15 -18.55 23.52 -17.98
N PHE A 16 -18.95 22.62 -18.87
CA PHE A 16 -19.16 21.21 -18.55
C PHE A 16 -17.84 20.55 -18.12
N SER A 17 -16.74 20.73 -18.87
CA SER A 17 -15.43 20.20 -18.52
C SER A 17 -14.90 20.77 -17.21
N ASP A 18 -15.12 22.06 -16.91
CA ASP A 18 -14.74 22.64 -15.62
C ASP A 18 -15.58 22.06 -14.46
N THR A 19 -16.87 21.82 -14.69
CA THR A 19 -17.75 21.15 -13.73
C THR A 19 -17.27 19.74 -13.43
N VAL A 20 -16.92 18.95 -14.46
CA VAL A 20 -16.34 17.60 -14.31
C VAL A 20 -15.05 17.65 -13.51
N ARG A 21 -14.15 18.58 -13.81
CA ARG A 21 -12.88 18.75 -13.10
C ARG A 21 -13.08 19.08 -11.63
N ARG A 22 -13.96 20.01 -11.30
CA ARG A 22 -14.29 20.36 -9.91
C ARG A 22 -14.89 19.17 -9.17
N PHE A 23 -15.78 18.44 -9.82
CA PHE A 23 -16.38 17.25 -9.25
C PHE A 23 -15.35 16.16 -8.97
N PHE A 24 -14.44 15.89 -9.91
CA PHE A 24 -13.38 14.91 -9.75
C PHE A 24 -12.48 15.20 -8.53
N VAL A 25 -12.12 16.47 -8.33
CA VAL A 25 -11.28 16.90 -7.20
C VAL A 25 -12.05 16.87 -5.87
N MET A 26 -13.34 17.25 -5.89
CA MET A 26 -14.14 17.44 -4.67
C MET A 26 -15.09 16.28 -4.36
N ASN A 27 -14.97 15.14 -5.06
CA ASN A 27 -15.89 14.02 -4.86
C ASN A 27 -15.86 13.53 -3.40
N PRO A 28 -16.95 13.68 -2.64
CA PRO A 28 -17.01 13.23 -1.25
C PRO A 28 -17.06 11.71 -1.11
N ALA A 29 -17.38 10.98 -2.18
CA ALA A 29 -17.41 9.53 -2.23
C ALA A 29 -16.08 8.94 -2.67
N LYS A 30 -15.01 9.74 -2.77
CA LYS A 30 -13.68 9.26 -3.14
C LYS A 30 -13.13 8.30 -2.07
N VAL A 31 -12.73 7.12 -2.52
CA VAL A 31 -12.15 6.10 -1.63
C VAL A 31 -10.84 6.61 -1.03
N THR A 32 -10.68 6.44 0.29
CA THR A 32 -9.42 6.78 0.97
C THR A 32 -8.52 5.55 0.97
N PRO A 33 -7.36 5.59 0.31
CA PRO A 33 -6.45 4.45 0.27
C PRO A 33 -5.88 4.15 1.66
N GLN A 34 -6.01 2.90 2.11
CA GLN A 34 -5.53 2.44 3.41
C GLN A 34 -4.09 1.90 3.34
N ALA A 35 -3.75 1.20 2.26
CA ALA A 35 -2.43 0.60 2.11
C ALA A 35 -1.31 1.64 1.94
N ARG A 36 -1.63 2.83 1.43
CA ARG A 36 -0.66 3.93 1.22
C ARG A 36 0.07 4.35 2.51
N GLN A 37 -0.60 4.27 3.67
CA GLN A 37 0.02 4.62 4.96
C GLN A 37 1.08 3.63 5.45
N LEU A 38 1.17 2.45 4.83
CA LEU A 38 2.13 1.41 5.17
C LEU A 38 3.48 1.59 4.45
N LEU A 39 3.54 2.41 3.42
CA LEU A 39 4.69 2.58 2.54
C LEU A 39 5.25 4.00 2.64
N GLN A 40 6.51 4.16 2.29
CA GLN A 40 7.11 5.47 2.08
C GLN A 40 6.75 5.96 0.67
N VAL A 41 6.00 7.05 0.59
CA VAL A 41 5.61 7.66 -0.69
C VAL A 41 6.75 8.53 -1.19
N ASP A 42 7.20 8.25 -2.41
CA ASP A 42 8.25 8.99 -3.08
C ASP A 42 7.70 9.55 -4.39
N SER A 43 7.42 10.85 -4.39
CA SER A 43 6.94 11.58 -5.56
C SER A 43 8.11 11.95 -6.47
N ILE A 44 8.26 11.21 -7.56
CA ILE A 44 9.37 11.37 -8.50
C ILE A 44 9.09 12.50 -9.49
N GLY A 45 7.84 12.67 -9.88
CA GLY A 45 7.42 13.65 -10.88
C GLY A 45 7.64 13.21 -12.34
N THR A 46 6.92 13.87 -13.22
CA THR A 46 6.99 13.62 -14.67
C THR A 46 8.30 14.18 -15.24
N GLY A 47 8.92 13.44 -16.16
CA GLY A 47 10.14 13.89 -16.86
C GLY A 47 11.47 13.48 -16.24
N THR A 48 11.47 12.77 -15.11
CA THR A 48 12.69 12.35 -14.39
C THR A 48 13.20 10.95 -14.79
N GLY A 49 12.68 10.38 -15.88
CA GLY A 49 12.98 9.02 -16.30
C GLY A 49 11.92 8.03 -15.86
N THR A 50 11.98 6.81 -16.43
CA THR A 50 10.99 5.74 -16.19
C THR A 50 11.43 4.73 -15.13
N GLN A 51 12.62 4.90 -14.56
CA GLN A 51 13.18 3.98 -13.58
C GLN A 51 13.80 4.76 -12.42
N LYS A 52 13.66 4.22 -11.21
CA LYS A 52 14.32 4.71 -10.00
C LYS A 52 14.89 3.55 -9.19
N LEU A 53 16.18 3.64 -8.86
CA LEU A 53 16.86 2.68 -8.01
C LEU A 53 16.64 3.06 -6.54
N TYR A 54 16.14 2.10 -5.77
CA TYR A 54 16.08 2.16 -4.31
C TYR A 54 17.15 1.25 -3.73
N GLN A 55 17.87 1.76 -2.76
CA GLN A 55 18.98 1.09 -2.16
C GLN A 55 18.85 1.10 -0.64
N GLU A 56 19.16 -0.02 -0.03
CA GLU A 56 19.31 -0.08 1.40
C GLU A 56 20.69 0.43 1.80
N MET A 57 20.71 1.44 2.67
CA MET A 57 21.92 1.93 3.29
C MET A 57 21.93 1.52 4.75
N ASP A 58 22.97 0.82 5.17
CA ASP A 58 23.16 0.44 6.55
C ASP A 58 24.53 0.93 7.03
N THR A 59 24.54 1.64 8.15
CA THR A 59 25.76 2.18 8.74
C THR A 59 26.37 1.25 9.76
N GLY A 60 25.76 0.08 9.97
CA GLY A 60 26.21 -1.00 10.87
C GLY A 60 26.60 -0.52 12.26
N THR A 61 26.93 -1.44 13.06
CA THR A 61 27.58 -1.51 14.35
C THR A 61 27.55 -0.31 15.31
N PHE A 62 27.60 -0.60 16.58
CA PHE A 62 27.69 0.37 17.66
C PHE A 62 28.99 1.18 17.61
N ALA A 63 28.95 2.40 18.16
CA ALA A 63 30.14 3.18 18.38
C ALA A 63 31.15 2.40 19.24
N ARG A 64 32.44 2.45 18.87
CA ARG A 64 33.50 1.78 19.59
C ARG A 64 34.12 2.71 20.63
N PHE A 65 34.61 2.12 21.71
CA PHE A 65 35.39 2.85 22.71
C PHE A 65 36.63 3.49 22.04
N LYS A 66 36.91 4.73 22.41
CA LYS A 66 38.10 5.47 22.00
C LYS A 66 38.91 5.81 23.23
N ALA A 67 40.16 5.38 23.28
CA ALA A 67 41.10 5.82 24.32
C ALA A 67 41.60 7.26 24.08
N GLU A 68 42.08 7.92 25.09
CA GLU A 68 42.70 9.25 25.00
C GLU A 68 43.85 9.23 24.02
N GLY A 69 43.86 10.19 23.07
CA GLY A 69 44.91 10.27 22.02
C GLY A 69 44.76 9.33 20.84
N GLU A 70 43.80 8.41 20.84
CA GLU A 70 43.55 7.51 19.70
C GLU A 70 42.63 8.13 18.64
N ASN A 71 42.72 7.63 17.42
CA ASN A 71 41.79 8.03 16.34
C ASN A 71 40.40 7.38 16.55
N VAL A 72 39.35 8.11 16.23
CA VAL A 72 37.97 7.57 16.18
C VAL A 72 37.90 6.49 15.12
N SER A 73 37.33 5.33 15.45
CA SER A 73 37.11 4.26 14.47
C SER A 73 36.15 4.74 13.36
N LYS A 74 36.57 4.56 12.11
CA LYS A 74 35.73 4.89 10.94
C LYS A 74 34.87 3.69 10.62
N THR A 75 33.56 3.93 10.49
CA THR A 75 32.60 2.98 9.92
C THR A 75 32.26 3.41 8.50
N GLN A 76 32.29 2.50 7.56
CA GLN A 76 31.80 2.76 6.20
C GLN A 76 30.30 2.44 6.16
N ALA A 77 29.52 3.34 5.59
CA ALA A 77 28.15 3.02 5.21
C ALA A 77 28.18 1.99 4.08
N GLY A 78 27.68 0.82 4.35
CA GLY A 78 27.58 -0.24 3.34
C GLY A 78 26.29 -0.10 2.53
N SER A 79 26.42 -0.37 1.23
CA SER A 79 25.28 -0.49 0.32
C SER A 79 24.75 -1.92 0.39
N GLY A 80 23.58 -2.09 0.99
CA GLY A 80 22.90 -3.38 1.05
C GLY A 80 22.21 -3.73 -0.29
N TYR A 81 21.08 -4.40 -0.20
CA TYR A 81 20.30 -4.78 -1.37
C TYR A 81 19.71 -3.57 -2.09
N THR A 82 19.45 -3.76 -3.37
CA THR A 82 18.85 -2.76 -4.25
C THR A 82 17.61 -3.29 -4.96
N ARG A 83 16.66 -2.40 -5.26
CA ARG A 83 15.51 -2.69 -6.10
C ARG A 83 15.25 -1.50 -7.02
N THR A 84 14.93 -1.79 -8.28
CA THR A 84 14.56 -0.76 -9.25
C THR A 84 13.05 -0.74 -9.41
N ALA A 85 12.45 0.41 -9.17
CA ALA A 85 11.06 0.68 -9.55
C ALA A 85 11.02 1.07 -11.02
N VAL A 86 10.03 0.56 -11.76
CA VAL A 86 9.82 0.84 -13.19
C VAL A 86 8.42 1.38 -13.37
N LEU A 87 8.30 2.58 -13.94
CA LEU A 87 7.02 3.25 -14.17
C LEU A 87 6.01 2.33 -14.88
N GLN A 88 4.93 2.02 -14.20
CA GLN A 88 3.75 1.37 -14.73
C GLN A 88 2.64 2.42 -14.84
N ARG A 89 2.02 2.53 -16.02
CA ARG A 89 0.92 3.45 -16.25
C ARG A 89 -0.39 2.69 -16.34
N TYR A 90 -1.37 3.16 -15.62
CA TYR A 90 -2.73 2.65 -15.64
C TYR A 90 -3.68 3.77 -16.06
N GLY A 91 -4.71 3.43 -16.78
CA GLY A 91 -5.72 4.38 -17.20
C GLY A 91 -7.03 3.70 -17.52
N ILE A 92 -8.11 4.45 -17.37
CA ILE A 92 -9.45 4.05 -17.77
C ILE A 92 -10.18 5.26 -18.33
N GLU A 93 -11.03 5.03 -19.30
CA GLU A 93 -11.80 6.06 -19.96
C GLU A 93 -13.29 5.72 -19.90
N ILE A 94 -14.11 6.74 -19.86
CA ILE A 94 -15.57 6.64 -19.96
C ILE A 94 -16.06 7.56 -21.05
N ASP A 95 -17.07 7.12 -21.77
CA ASP A 95 -17.75 7.91 -22.77
C ASP A 95 -19.05 8.47 -22.19
N ILE A 96 -19.29 9.75 -22.45
CA ILE A 96 -20.56 10.45 -22.22
C ILE A 96 -21.14 10.75 -23.57
N THR A 97 -22.30 10.15 -23.86
CA THR A 97 -22.95 10.33 -25.17
C THR A 97 -23.68 11.66 -25.26
N TYR A 98 -23.93 12.12 -26.50
CA TYR A 98 -24.69 13.30 -26.78
C TYR A 98 -26.10 13.23 -26.15
N GLU A 99 -26.75 12.06 -26.26
CA GLU A 99 -28.06 11.80 -25.71
C GLU A 99 -28.09 11.92 -24.20
N GLU A 100 -27.11 11.33 -23.50
CA GLU A 100 -27.00 11.38 -22.03
C GLU A 100 -26.91 12.84 -21.56
N ARG A 101 -26.19 13.68 -22.29
CA ARG A 101 -26.05 15.10 -21.95
C ARG A 101 -27.26 15.92 -22.32
N MET A 102 -27.84 15.71 -23.52
CA MET A 102 -28.92 16.57 -24.06
C MET A 102 -30.31 16.20 -23.53
N TYR A 103 -30.54 14.93 -23.21
CA TYR A 103 -31.84 14.46 -22.72
C TYR A 103 -31.92 14.38 -21.17
N ASN A 104 -31.13 15.22 -20.47
CA ASN A 104 -31.19 15.38 -19.01
C ASN A 104 -30.96 14.07 -18.22
N GLN A 105 -30.04 13.21 -18.68
CA GLN A 105 -29.63 12.02 -17.92
C GLN A 105 -28.55 12.38 -16.90
N ASP A 106 -28.74 13.51 -16.19
CA ASP A 106 -27.75 14.08 -15.27
C ASP A 106 -27.28 13.08 -14.22
N GLN A 107 -28.19 12.25 -13.69
CA GLN A 107 -27.85 11.24 -12.70
C GLN A 107 -26.95 10.14 -13.27
N ALA A 108 -27.16 9.71 -14.52
CA ALA A 108 -26.32 8.72 -15.17
C ALA A 108 -24.90 9.25 -15.40
N VAL A 109 -24.79 10.48 -15.89
CA VAL A 109 -23.52 11.18 -16.10
C VAL A 109 -22.78 11.34 -14.77
N MET A 110 -23.46 11.78 -13.70
CA MET A 110 -22.87 11.95 -12.38
C MET A 110 -22.36 10.61 -11.81
N ASN A 111 -23.12 9.53 -11.96
CA ASN A 111 -22.68 8.21 -11.53
C ASN A 111 -21.43 7.71 -12.30
N LYS A 112 -21.36 7.95 -13.60
CA LYS A 112 -20.16 7.67 -14.41
C LYS A 112 -18.95 8.44 -13.88
N LEU A 113 -19.10 9.73 -13.57
CA LEU A 113 -18.02 10.57 -13.06
C LEU A 113 -17.57 10.16 -11.64
N ILE A 114 -18.51 9.76 -10.77
CA ILE A 114 -18.20 9.19 -9.44
C ILE A 114 -17.34 7.94 -9.59
N ASN A 115 -17.75 7.04 -10.46
CA ASN A 115 -16.99 5.81 -10.71
C ASN A 115 -15.59 6.12 -11.27
N LEU A 116 -15.51 7.02 -12.26
CA LEU A 116 -14.24 7.44 -12.85
C LEU A 116 -13.28 7.98 -11.80
N SER A 117 -13.75 8.80 -10.86
CA SER A 117 -12.91 9.40 -9.81
C SER A 117 -12.40 8.38 -8.78
N ASN A 118 -12.99 7.19 -8.73
CA ASN A 118 -12.57 6.12 -7.81
C ASN A 118 -11.67 5.07 -8.47
N PHE A 119 -11.73 4.90 -9.78
CA PHE A 119 -11.01 3.82 -10.46
C PHE A 119 -9.49 3.84 -10.27
N GLY A 120 -8.88 5.04 -10.35
CA GLY A 120 -7.44 5.18 -10.17
C GLY A 120 -7.00 4.83 -8.75
N VAL A 121 -7.72 5.35 -7.75
CA VAL A 121 -7.44 5.10 -6.33
C VAL A 121 -7.67 3.64 -5.96
N GLN A 122 -8.78 3.04 -6.43
CA GLN A 122 -9.07 1.63 -6.19
C GLN A 122 -8.02 0.70 -6.80
N ARG A 123 -7.55 1.03 -8.02
CA ARG A 123 -6.47 0.27 -8.65
C ARG A 123 -5.17 0.36 -7.85
N GLN A 124 -4.80 1.55 -7.42
CA GLN A 124 -3.61 1.74 -6.59
C GLN A 124 -3.73 0.98 -5.26
N GLU A 125 -4.89 1.06 -4.60
CA GLU A 125 -5.14 0.34 -3.36
C GLU A 125 -5.09 -1.18 -3.54
N LEU A 126 -5.61 -1.71 -4.64
CA LEU A 126 -5.52 -3.12 -4.99
C LEU A 126 -4.06 -3.57 -5.14
N ASP A 127 -3.28 -2.86 -5.96
CA ASP A 127 -1.88 -3.21 -6.23
C ASP A 127 -1.00 -3.07 -4.97
N LEU A 128 -1.23 -2.03 -4.14
CA LEU A 128 -0.57 -1.85 -2.84
C LEU A 128 -0.89 -3.00 -1.88
N THR A 129 -2.15 -3.37 -1.78
CA THR A 129 -2.60 -4.45 -0.91
C THR A 129 -2.07 -5.80 -1.39
N HIS A 130 -1.98 -6.02 -2.71
CA HIS A 130 -1.47 -7.27 -3.27
C HIS A 130 0.00 -7.54 -2.92
N ARG A 131 0.79 -6.52 -2.55
CA ARG A 131 2.14 -6.73 -1.99
C ARG A 131 2.09 -7.51 -0.66
N PHE A 132 1.03 -7.35 0.12
CA PHE A 132 0.78 -8.11 1.34
C PHE A 132 0.02 -9.42 1.07
N THR A 133 -0.97 -9.39 0.17
CA THR A 133 -1.78 -10.57 -0.21
C THR A 133 -0.92 -11.72 -0.76
N PHE A 134 0.07 -11.39 -1.58
CA PHE A 134 1.01 -12.35 -2.19
C PHE A 134 2.39 -12.34 -1.55
N SER A 135 2.50 -11.82 -0.32
CA SER A 135 3.77 -11.64 0.38
C SER A 135 4.59 -12.92 0.62
N GLY A 136 3.98 -14.09 0.51
CA GLY A 136 4.65 -15.40 0.54
C GLY A 136 5.20 -15.88 -0.81
N ALA A 137 5.02 -15.10 -1.89
CA ALA A 137 5.51 -15.40 -3.23
C ALA A 137 6.50 -14.33 -3.72
N THR A 138 7.29 -14.65 -4.72
CA THR A 138 8.21 -13.69 -5.38
C THR A 138 7.56 -12.99 -6.56
N THR A 139 6.53 -13.59 -7.14
CA THR A 139 5.77 -13.05 -8.28
C THR A 139 4.29 -13.41 -8.16
N TYR A 140 3.44 -12.63 -8.78
CA TYR A 140 2.04 -12.99 -9.04
C TYR A 140 1.61 -12.45 -10.40
N THR A 141 0.58 -13.03 -11.00
CA THR A 141 -0.02 -12.52 -12.24
C THR A 141 -1.17 -11.60 -11.87
N ASN A 142 -1.10 -10.32 -12.27
CA ASN A 142 -2.13 -9.34 -11.96
C ASN A 142 -3.41 -9.54 -12.81
N MET A 143 -4.43 -8.70 -12.58
CA MET A 143 -5.70 -8.76 -13.30
C MET A 143 -5.56 -8.50 -14.83
N ASP A 144 -4.48 -7.89 -15.26
CA ASP A 144 -4.18 -7.60 -16.67
C ASP A 144 -3.38 -8.75 -17.34
N GLY A 145 -3.13 -9.85 -16.63
CA GLY A 145 -2.35 -10.98 -17.11
C GLY A 145 -0.83 -10.75 -17.09
N GLN A 146 -0.35 -9.68 -16.49
CA GLN A 146 1.07 -9.37 -16.38
C GLN A 146 1.69 -10.02 -15.14
N VAL A 147 2.89 -10.57 -15.29
CA VAL A 147 3.67 -11.09 -14.17
C VAL A 147 4.34 -9.93 -13.44
N VAL A 148 3.93 -9.70 -12.20
CA VAL A 148 4.47 -8.67 -11.32
C VAL A 148 5.50 -9.29 -10.38
N ASN A 149 6.73 -8.78 -10.41
CA ASN A 149 7.79 -9.20 -9.50
C ASN A 149 7.68 -8.41 -8.19
N ILE A 150 7.37 -9.11 -7.10
CA ILE A 150 7.22 -8.55 -5.74
C ILE A 150 8.32 -9.01 -4.77
N ALA A 151 9.34 -9.70 -5.28
CA ALA A 151 10.46 -10.13 -4.45
C ALA A 151 11.16 -8.93 -3.81
N THR A 152 11.76 -9.15 -2.65
CA THR A 152 12.65 -8.20 -1.97
C THR A 152 14.02 -8.14 -2.66
N GLY A 153 14.90 -7.27 -2.19
CA GLY A 153 16.24 -7.10 -2.79
C GLY A 153 17.13 -8.35 -2.73
N ASP A 154 16.89 -9.25 -1.79
CA ASP A 154 17.53 -10.58 -1.70
C ASP A 154 16.87 -11.65 -2.58
N SER A 155 15.94 -11.24 -3.48
CA SER A 155 15.20 -12.11 -4.41
C SER A 155 14.27 -13.13 -3.75
N LEU A 156 13.94 -12.93 -2.46
CA LEU A 156 12.97 -13.75 -1.73
C LEU A 156 11.61 -13.07 -1.63
N ALA A 157 10.60 -13.81 -1.18
CA ALA A 157 9.28 -13.28 -0.89
C ALA A 157 9.35 -12.28 0.27
N LEU A 158 8.42 -11.31 0.34
CA LEU A 158 8.38 -10.30 1.40
C LEU A 158 8.31 -10.93 2.79
N ILE A 159 7.57 -12.02 2.94
CA ILE A 159 7.50 -12.84 4.16
C ILE A 159 8.21 -14.16 3.88
N SER A 160 9.37 -14.34 4.48
CA SER A 160 10.21 -15.51 4.27
C SER A 160 10.94 -15.91 5.56
N ALA A 161 11.13 -17.21 5.75
CA ALA A 161 11.86 -17.76 6.88
C ALA A 161 13.39 -17.68 6.70
N SER A 162 13.89 -17.28 5.53
CA SER A 162 15.29 -17.40 5.15
C SER A 162 15.85 -16.17 4.43
N HIS A 163 15.37 -14.97 4.78
CA HIS A 163 16.00 -13.74 4.29
C HIS A 163 17.49 -13.70 4.62
N THR A 164 18.31 -13.19 3.70
CA THR A 164 19.75 -13.10 3.90
C THR A 164 20.17 -11.66 4.22
N LEU A 165 21.21 -11.54 5.04
CA LEU A 165 21.85 -10.26 5.32
C LEU A 165 22.91 -9.97 4.26
N ALA A 166 22.92 -8.75 3.69
CA ALA A 166 23.75 -8.43 2.53
C ALA A 166 25.27 -8.54 2.78
N PHE A 167 25.73 -8.33 4.02
CA PHE A 167 27.18 -8.31 4.32
C PHE A 167 27.69 -9.57 4.99
N THR A 168 26.85 -10.24 5.79
CA THR A 168 27.27 -11.44 6.53
C THR A 168 26.81 -12.74 5.91
N GLY A 169 25.79 -12.70 5.04
CA GLY A 169 25.13 -13.89 4.50
C GLY A 169 24.34 -14.69 5.53
N THR A 170 24.25 -14.20 6.77
CA THR A 170 23.42 -14.82 7.83
C THR A 170 21.95 -14.70 7.47
N THR A 171 21.17 -15.71 7.79
CA THR A 171 19.73 -15.71 7.54
C THR A 171 18.93 -15.20 8.73
N TYR A 172 17.80 -14.57 8.47
CA TYR A 172 16.80 -14.19 9.46
C TYR A 172 15.39 -14.52 8.95
N SER A 173 14.43 -14.67 9.87
CA SER A 173 13.04 -14.92 9.55
C SER A 173 12.16 -13.74 9.96
N ASN A 174 11.24 -13.33 9.10
CA ASN A 174 10.17 -12.39 9.42
C ASN A 174 8.79 -13.06 9.42
N VAL A 175 8.74 -14.38 9.38
CA VAL A 175 7.53 -15.18 9.56
C VAL A 175 7.20 -15.25 11.04
N ILE A 176 5.96 -14.97 11.42
CA ILE A 176 5.47 -15.19 12.78
C ILE A 176 5.38 -16.70 12.99
N THR A 177 6.06 -17.20 14.01
CA THR A 177 6.26 -18.64 14.23
C THR A 177 4.94 -19.40 14.21
N GLY A 178 4.86 -20.40 13.33
CA GLY A 178 3.67 -21.24 13.14
C GLY A 178 2.54 -20.58 12.32
N SER A 179 2.73 -19.38 11.80
CA SER A 179 1.71 -18.63 11.04
C SER A 179 0.32 -18.69 11.72
N PRO A 180 0.20 -18.26 12.98
CA PRO A 180 -1.03 -18.44 13.75
C PRO A 180 -2.11 -17.41 13.35
N VAL A 181 -3.37 -17.69 13.66
CA VAL A 181 -4.44 -16.69 13.62
C VAL A 181 -4.19 -15.56 14.61
N LEU A 182 -4.77 -14.38 14.37
CA LEU A 182 -4.64 -13.26 15.29
C LEU A 182 -5.21 -13.60 16.68
N SER A 183 -4.43 -13.33 17.71
CA SER A 183 -4.83 -13.39 19.13
C SER A 183 -3.83 -12.59 19.97
N GLU A 184 -4.17 -12.27 21.23
CA GLU A 184 -3.24 -11.61 22.15
C GLU A 184 -1.95 -12.41 22.37
N ALA A 185 -2.05 -13.72 22.55
CA ALA A 185 -0.90 -14.61 22.71
C ALA A 185 0.00 -14.60 21.46
N ASN A 186 -0.60 -14.60 20.28
CA ASN A 186 0.13 -14.62 19.02
C ASN A 186 0.74 -13.25 18.67
N LEU A 187 0.18 -12.15 19.18
CA LEU A 187 0.84 -10.83 19.14
C LEU A 187 2.12 -10.84 19.96
N ALA A 188 2.12 -11.46 21.16
CA ALA A 188 3.35 -11.61 21.95
C ALA A 188 4.43 -12.44 21.21
N VAL A 189 4.03 -13.50 20.48
CA VAL A 189 4.95 -14.27 19.63
C VAL A 189 5.50 -13.39 18.50
N ALA A 190 4.68 -12.59 17.86
CA ALA A 190 5.14 -11.67 16.81
C ALA A 190 6.13 -10.62 17.35
N GLU A 191 5.87 -10.07 18.54
CA GLU A 191 6.79 -9.15 19.20
C GLU A 191 8.12 -9.81 19.54
N LEU A 192 8.10 -11.07 20.00
CA LEU A 192 9.32 -11.84 20.23
C LEU A 192 10.11 -12.02 18.93
N VAL A 193 9.47 -12.40 17.83
CA VAL A 193 10.12 -12.49 16.50
C VAL A 193 10.71 -11.14 16.11
N GLY A 194 9.99 -10.04 16.27
CA GLY A 194 10.48 -8.69 16.02
C GLY A 194 11.69 -8.30 16.90
N ALA A 195 11.69 -8.75 18.14
CA ALA A 195 12.78 -8.48 19.09
C ALA A 195 14.04 -9.32 18.85
N THR A 196 13.91 -10.52 18.31
CA THR A 196 15.02 -11.47 18.16
C THR A 196 15.58 -11.54 16.75
N ASN A 197 14.72 -11.45 15.72
CA ASN A 197 15.09 -11.75 14.34
C ASN A 197 15.38 -10.51 13.49
N VAL A 198 15.08 -9.29 13.98
CA VAL A 198 15.37 -8.07 13.22
C VAL A 198 16.84 -7.68 13.43
N LEU A 199 17.65 -7.96 12.40
CA LEU A 199 19.08 -7.72 12.39
C LEU A 199 19.48 -6.66 11.36
N SER A 200 20.60 -5.94 11.62
CA SER A 200 21.26 -5.10 10.62
C SER A 200 21.94 -5.97 9.55
N ASN A 201 22.39 -5.39 8.44
CA ASN A 201 23.18 -6.14 7.46
C ASN A 201 24.54 -6.65 7.98
N TYR A 202 24.98 -6.13 9.13
CA TYR A 202 26.21 -6.56 9.83
C TYR A 202 25.95 -7.67 10.87
N GLY A 203 24.68 -8.08 11.06
CA GLY A 203 24.31 -9.11 12.03
C GLY A 203 23.98 -8.58 13.43
N ASP A 204 24.10 -7.28 13.66
CA ASP A 204 23.76 -6.66 14.94
C ASP A 204 22.25 -6.52 15.08
N LYS A 205 21.74 -6.57 16.31
CA LYS A 205 20.33 -6.34 16.59
C LYS A 205 19.91 -4.91 16.19
N ARG A 206 18.87 -4.81 15.36
CA ARG A 206 18.24 -3.57 14.98
C ARG A 206 16.91 -3.41 15.72
N VAL A 207 16.69 -2.24 16.33
CA VAL A 207 15.41 -1.93 16.97
C VAL A 207 14.49 -1.29 15.93
N MET A 208 13.34 -1.91 15.71
CA MET A 208 12.29 -1.37 14.86
C MET A 208 11.02 -1.12 15.68
N ASN A 209 10.33 -0.04 15.36
CA ASN A 209 9.07 0.32 16.01
C ASN A 209 7.91 -0.20 15.15
N PHE A 210 7.43 -1.40 15.48
CA PHE A 210 6.21 -1.92 14.88
C PHE A 210 5.02 -1.15 15.45
N ASN A 211 4.37 -0.36 14.62
CA ASN A 211 3.31 0.56 15.02
C ASN A 211 1.97 0.31 14.33
N LYS A 212 1.92 -0.53 13.30
CA LYS A 212 0.70 -0.84 12.57
C LYS A 212 0.38 -2.34 12.65
N LEU A 213 -0.88 -2.65 13.02
CA LEU A 213 -1.47 -3.98 12.89
C LEU A 213 -2.33 -4.00 11.62
N VAL A 214 -1.92 -4.79 10.65
CA VAL A 214 -2.56 -4.90 9.34
C VAL A 214 -3.35 -6.19 9.28
N ILE A 215 -4.62 -6.13 8.89
CA ILE A 215 -5.52 -7.28 8.78
C ILE A 215 -6.38 -7.20 7.52
N ALA A 216 -6.93 -8.35 7.13
CA ALA A 216 -7.92 -8.42 6.06
C ALA A 216 -9.27 -7.80 6.49
N ASP A 217 -10.02 -7.29 5.52
CA ASP A 217 -11.41 -6.84 5.72
C ASP A 217 -12.33 -8.07 5.89
N TYR A 218 -12.22 -8.66 7.07
CA TYR A 218 -13.06 -9.78 7.52
C TYR A 218 -13.66 -9.47 8.88
N PRO A 219 -15.00 -9.37 9.02
CA PRO A 219 -15.65 -8.82 10.20
C PRO A 219 -15.24 -9.47 11.53
N THR A 220 -15.05 -10.79 11.55
CA THR A 220 -14.61 -11.51 12.74
C THR A 220 -13.23 -11.04 13.23
N ASN A 221 -12.27 -10.91 12.29
CA ASN A 221 -10.91 -10.49 12.63
C ASN A 221 -10.85 -9.00 12.98
N ILE A 222 -11.67 -8.17 12.33
CA ILE A 222 -11.79 -6.74 12.68
C ILE A 222 -12.32 -6.57 14.09
N ASN A 223 -13.38 -7.29 14.44
CA ASN A 223 -13.96 -7.23 15.79
C ASN A 223 -12.96 -7.72 16.83
N LEU A 224 -12.27 -8.82 16.58
CA LEU A 224 -11.21 -9.33 17.46
C LEU A 224 -10.07 -8.34 17.62
N ALA A 225 -9.56 -7.76 16.53
CA ALA A 225 -8.50 -6.76 16.58
C ALA A 225 -8.92 -5.51 17.38
N ARG A 226 -10.15 -5.03 17.18
CA ARG A 226 -10.70 -3.91 17.96
C ARG A 226 -10.82 -4.26 19.45
N GLN A 227 -11.30 -5.45 19.77
CA GLN A 227 -11.35 -5.91 21.15
C GLN A 227 -9.95 -5.93 21.77
N ILE A 228 -8.94 -6.48 21.10
CA ILE A 228 -7.55 -6.51 21.59
C ILE A 228 -7.01 -5.08 21.78
N LEU A 229 -7.25 -4.16 20.86
CA LEU A 229 -6.62 -2.84 20.87
C LEU A 229 -7.42 -1.78 21.69
N GLN A 230 -8.69 -2.02 22.00
CA GLN A 230 -9.55 -1.01 22.64
C GLN A 230 -10.06 -1.43 24.03
N SER A 231 -10.03 -2.73 24.37
CA SER A 231 -10.47 -3.20 25.68
C SER A 231 -9.54 -2.73 26.80
N ASP A 232 -10.11 -2.37 27.94
CA ASP A 232 -9.35 -2.05 29.16
C ASP A 232 -8.82 -3.30 29.87
N ALA A 233 -9.59 -4.38 29.82
CA ALA A 233 -9.22 -5.66 30.38
C ALA A 233 -8.73 -6.63 29.31
N GLN A 234 -7.83 -7.52 29.69
CA GLN A 234 -7.32 -8.57 28.81
C GLN A 234 -8.45 -9.53 28.44
N ILE A 235 -8.65 -9.78 27.14
CA ILE A 235 -9.77 -10.58 26.63
C ILE A 235 -9.62 -12.06 26.99
N SER A 236 -8.39 -12.56 26.98
CA SER A 236 -8.08 -13.97 27.28
C SER A 236 -7.96 -14.29 28.77
N ALA A 237 -8.02 -13.27 29.63
CA ALA A 237 -7.90 -13.49 31.08
C ALA A 237 -9.22 -13.96 31.69
N PRO A 238 -9.20 -14.95 32.60
CA PRO A 238 -10.42 -15.41 33.32
C PRO A 238 -10.97 -14.36 34.29
N ASN A 239 -10.21 -13.33 34.62
CA ASN A 239 -10.60 -12.25 35.55
C ASN A 239 -10.47 -10.88 34.88
N ALA A 240 -11.52 -10.06 34.99
CA ALA A 240 -11.56 -8.70 34.45
C ALA A 240 -10.56 -7.71 35.08
N ALA A 241 -9.77 -8.13 36.06
CA ALA A 241 -8.78 -7.31 36.74
C ALA A 241 -7.39 -7.27 36.08
N VAL A 242 -7.18 -8.06 35.02
CA VAL A 242 -5.90 -8.07 34.26
C VAL A 242 -5.92 -6.98 33.20
N LEU A 243 -4.98 -6.04 33.29
CA LEU A 243 -4.85 -4.95 32.34
C LEU A 243 -4.46 -5.46 30.95
N ASN A 244 -5.09 -4.90 29.92
CA ASN A 244 -4.73 -5.17 28.54
C ASN A 244 -3.48 -4.36 28.14
N VAL A 245 -2.36 -5.04 27.96
CA VAL A 245 -1.08 -4.43 27.54
C VAL A 245 -1.05 -3.97 26.09
N TYR A 246 -2.01 -4.40 25.28
CA TYR A 246 -2.12 -4.05 23.86
C TYR A 246 -3.03 -2.86 23.59
N LYS A 247 -3.69 -2.32 24.62
CA LYS A 247 -4.56 -1.16 24.45
C LYS A 247 -3.80 0.00 23.83
N SER A 248 -4.28 0.45 22.68
CA SER A 248 -3.68 1.56 21.87
C SER A 248 -2.20 1.38 21.51
N LYS A 249 -1.68 0.14 21.53
CA LYS A 249 -0.27 -0.14 21.21
C LYS A 249 -0.01 -0.07 19.72
N TYR A 250 -0.96 -0.48 18.89
CA TYR A 250 -0.89 -0.51 17.44
C TYR A 250 -2.03 0.27 16.81
N ASP A 251 -1.77 0.95 15.71
CA ASP A 251 -2.82 1.48 14.85
C ASP A 251 -3.36 0.35 13.96
N LEU A 252 -4.67 0.15 13.99
CA LEU A 252 -5.33 -0.86 13.17
C LEU A 252 -5.48 -0.37 11.73
N VAL A 253 -4.95 -1.12 10.78
CA VAL A 253 -5.13 -0.90 9.35
C VAL A 253 -5.86 -2.08 8.75
N VAL A 254 -7.07 -1.82 8.23
CA VAL A 254 -7.88 -2.82 7.55
C VAL A 254 -7.70 -2.66 6.05
N LEU A 255 -7.15 -3.68 5.39
CA LEU A 255 -6.93 -3.67 3.95
C LEU A 255 -8.08 -4.36 3.22
N PRO A 256 -8.84 -3.63 2.38
CA PRO A 256 -10.05 -4.17 1.75
C PRO A 256 -9.75 -5.31 0.75
N TYR A 257 -8.56 -5.29 0.13
CA TYR A 257 -8.18 -6.29 -0.88
C TYR A 257 -7.20 -7.35 -0.38
N LEU A 258 -6.92 -7.45 0.94
CA LEU A 258 -5.96 -8.42 1.46
C LEU A 258 -6.45 -9.87 1.28
N ALA A 259 -7.74 -10.13 1.48
CA ALA A 259 -8.35 -11.44 1.27
C ALA A 259 -8.91 -11.57 -0.15
N THR A 260 -8.07 -11.35 -1.17
CA THR A 260 -8.51 -11.43 -2.57
C THR A 260 -7.57 -12.27 -3.43
N THR A 261 -8.12 -12.70 -4.56
CA THR A 261 -7.35 -13.26 -5.69
C THR A 261 -6.64 -12.13 -6.44
N ALA A 262 -5.80 -12.48 -7.39
CA ALA A 262 -5.12 -11.52 -8.25
C ALA A 262 -6.06 -10.64 -9.10
N THR A 263 -7.29 -11.10 -9.32
CA THR A 263 -8.35 -10.36 -10.02
C THR A 263 -9.25 -9.53 -9.10
N GLY A 264 -8.95 -9.50 -7.79
CA GLY A 264 -9.73 -8.76 -6.80
C GLY A 264 -10.99 -9.49 -6.28
N ALA A 265 -11.22 -10.75 -6.67
CA ALA A 265 -12.31 -11.54 -6.11
C ALA A 265 -11.97 -12.04 -4.70
N TYR A 266 -12.96 -12.21 -3.83
CA TYR A 266 -12.74 -12.70 -2.47
C TYR A 266 -12.09 -14.08 -2.44
N ASP A 267 -11.08 -14.24 -1.57
CA ASP A 267 -10.34 -15.48 -1.34
C ASP A 267 -10.36 -15.83 0.15
N SER A 268 -11.16 -16.83 0.52
CA SER A 268 -11.32 -17.24 1.92
C SER A 268 -10.05 -17.82 2.55
N ALA A 269 -9.10 -18.31 1.75
CA ALA A 269 -7.82 -18.81 2.26
C ALA A 269 -6.92 -17.74 2.85
N LYS A 270 -7.18 -16.46 2.54
CA LYS A 270 -6.36 -15.33 3.00
C LYS A 270 -7.06 -14.46 4.03
N LYS A 271 -8.28 -14.82 4.45
CA LYS A 271 -9.07 -14.05 5.43
C LYS A 271 -8.38 -13.84 6.79
N ASN A 272 -7.49 -14.76 7.17
CA ASN A 272 -6.78 -14.77 8.44
C ASN A 272 -5.34 -14.21 8.36
N TYR A 273 -4.94 -13.66 7.21
CA TYR A 273 -3.63 -13.01 7.09
C TYR A 273 -3.58 -11.77 7.96
N TRP A 274 -2.50 -11.62 8.67
CA TRP A 274 -2.22 -10.41 9.45
C TRP A 274 -0.73 -10.11 9.53
N PHE A 275 -0.40 -8.85 9.70
CA PHE A 275 0.98 -8.38 9.71
C PHE A 275 1.20 -7.33 10.79
N LEU A 276 2.42 -7.29 11.34
CA LEU A 276 2.92 -6.13 12.07
C LEU A 276 3.89 -5.38 11.15
N VAL A 277 3.65 -4.10 10.97
CA VAL A 277 4.44 -3.25 10.08
C VAL A 277 5.04 -2.10 10.87
N ALA A 278 6.34 -1.88 10.70
CA ALA A 278 7.06 -0.72 11.20
C ALA A 278 6.96 0.41 10.17
N ALA A 279 5.79 1.06 10.10
CA ALA A 279 5.56 2.15 9.14
C ALA A 279 6.27 3.43 9.58
N GLY A 280 6.91 4.12 8.64
CA GLY A 280 7.59 5.38 8.88
C GLY A 280 8.97 5.45 8.24
N ALA A 281 9.51 6.66 8.13
CA ALA A 281 10.82 6.90 7.53
C ALA A 281 11.92 6.18 8.31
N GLY A 282 12.78 5.46 7.59
CA GLY A 282 13.90 4.72 8.16
C GLY A 282 13.54 3.43 8.90
N GLN A 283 12.27 3.05 8.97
CA GLN A 283 11.83 1.82 9.61
C GLN A 283 11.76 0.68 8.57
N TRP A 284 10.73 0.63 7.77
CA TRP A 284 10.62 -0.34 6.68
C TRP A 284 10.99 0.28 5.33
N ASN A 285 11.75 -0.46 4.51
CA ASN A 285 12.18 -0.05 3.18
C ASN A 285 11.19 -0.50 2.09
N GLY A 286 9.91 -0.21 2.29
CA GLY A 286 8.86 -0.34 1.29
C GLY A 286 8.51 1.02 0.71
N PHE A 287 8.59 1.16 -0.62
CA PHE A 287 8.40 2.43 -1.31
C PHE A 287 7.26 2.35 -2.32
N LEU A 288 6.43 3.39 -2.34
CA LEU A 288 5.55 3.72 -3.43
C LEU A 288 6.23 4.80 -4.26
N ALA A 289 6.78 4.42 -5.41
CA ALA A 289 7.35 5.33 -6.40
C ALA A 289 6.23 5.89 -7.26
N GLU A 290 5.92 7.17 -7.12
CA GLU A 290 4.82 7.84 -7.81
C GLU A 290 5.36 8.85 -8.81
N TRP A 291 5.22 8.56 -10.11
CA TRP A 291 5.63 9.46 -11.20
C TRP A 291 4.49 10.38 -11.61
N GLU A 292 3.28 9.83 -11.71
CA GLU A 292 2.09 10.55 -12.12
C GLU A 292 1.01 10.30 -11.06
N PRO A 293 0.67 11.30 -10.23
CA PRO A 293 -0.50 11.19 -9.36
C PRO A 293 -1.76 11.07 -10.21
N GLU A 294 -2.83 10.59 -9.63
CA GLU A 294 -4.11 10.46 -10.32
C GLU A 294 -4.49 11.76 -11.05
N ASN A 295 -4.60 11.71 -12.36
CA ASN A 295 -4.85 12.85 -13.21
C ASN A 295 -6.06 12.61 -14.13
N LEU A 296 -6.97 13.59 -14.16
CA LEU A 296 -8.12 13.58 -15.06
C LEU A 296 -7.70 14.06 -16.45
N VAL A 297 -7.92 13.22 -17.45
CA VAL A 297 -7.75 13.57 -18.86
C VAL A 297 -9.09 13.98 -19.42
N MET A 298 -9.14 15.17 -19.96
CA MET A 298 -10.36 15.76 -20.52
C MET A 298 -10.17 16.13 -21.99
N PRO A 299 -11.25 16.17 -22.78
CA PRO A 299 -11.20 16.77 -24.11
C PRO A 299 -10.72 18.23 -24.02
N SER A 300 -9.74 18.61 -24.87
CA SER A 300 -9.26 20.01 -24.91
C SER A 300 -10.38 20.96 -25.32
N PRO A 301 -10.52 22.12 -24.66
CA PRO A 301 -11.40 23.18 -25.15
C PRO A 301 -10.93 23.62 -26.55
N GLY A 302 -11.79 23.51 -27.56
CA GLY A 302 -11.47 23.86 -28.95
C GLY A 302 -11.02 22.70 -29.84
N ASN A 303 -10.59 21.58 -29.29
CA ASN A 303 -10.56 20.31 -30.01
C ASN A 303 -11.91 19.63 -29.77
N ASN A 304 -12.83 19.75 -30.70
CA ASN A 304 -14.03 18.91 -30.75
C ASN A 304 -13.58 17.47 -31.07
N LEU A 305 -12.94 16.82 -30.08
CA LEU A 305 -12.84 15.37 -30.04
C LEU A 305 -14.18 14.80 -29.52
N VAL A 306 -15.23 15.27 -30.14
CA VAL A 306 -16.34 14.41 -30.44
C VAL A 306 -15.78 13.46 -31.48
N ASP A 307 -15.72 12.18 -31.18
CA ASP A 307 -15.57 11.21 -32.27
C ASP A 307 -16.77 11.50 -33.19
N SER A 308 -16.48 12.16 -34.31
CA SER A 308 -17.51 12.63 -35.26
C SER A 308 -18.36 11.48 -35.81
N HIS A 309 -17.97 10.25 -35.51
CA HIS A 309 -18.71 9.05 -35.86
C HIS A 309 -19.60 8.50 -34.74
N LYS A 310 -19.36 8.92 -33.47
CA LYS A 310 -20.07 8.37 -32.31
C LYS A 310 -20.79 9.39 -31.45
N ASP A 311 -20.60 10.69 -31.68
CA ASP A 311 -21.16 11.77 -30.85
C ASP A 311 -20.93 11.58 -29.34
N VAL A 312 -19.69 11.29 -28.94
CA VAL A 312 -19.31 11.04 -27.56
C VAL A 312 -18.19 11.98 -27.08
N TRP A 313 -18.20 12.30 -25.79
CA TRP A 313 -17.07 12.94 -25.11
C TRP A 313 -16.39 11.93 -24.19
N THR A 314 -15.11 11.69 -24.43
CA THR A 314 -14.33 10.75 -23.64
C THR A 314 -13.58 11.45 -22.53
N TYR A 315 -13.80 11.01 -21.30
CA TYR A 315 -13.08 11.44 -20.09
C TYR A 315 -12.29 10.27 -19.54
N GLY A 316 -11.02 10.49 -19.17
CA GLY A 316 -10.17 9.43 -18.68
C GLY A 316 -9.47 9.79 -17.38
N VAL A 317 -9.02 8.78 -16.66
CA VAL A 317 -8.11 8.91 -15.52
C VAL A 317 -6.83 8.19 -15.84
N ARG A 318 -5.71 8.79 -15.52
CA ARG A 318 -4.37 8.19 -15.62
C ARG A 318 -3.64 8.28 -14.29
N ILE A 319 -2.87 7.24 -13.98
CA ILE A 319 -2.01 7.17 -12.82
C ILE A 319 -0.75 6.40 -13.18
N GLY A 320 0.42 6.83 -12.68
CA GLY A 320 1.70 6.19 -12.97
C GLY A 320 2.51 5.95 -11.70
N TYR A 321 2.71 4.69 -11.33
CA TYR A 321 3.45 4.30 -10.12
C TYR A 321 4.10 2.93 -10.27
N ASP A 322 4.96 2.61 -9.30
CA ASP A 322 5.41 1.25 -9.01
C ASP A 322 5.61 1.08 -7.50
N ILE A 323 5.63 -0.16 -7.04
CA ILE A 323 5.73 -0.50 -5.62
C ILE A 323 6.88 -1.47 -5.45
N VAL A 324 7.86 -1.11 -4.63
CA VAL A 324 9.03 -1.93 -4.37
C VAL A 324 9.27 -2.08 -2.87
N ALA A 325 9.71 -3.27 -2.47
CA ALA A 325 10.24 -3.53 -1.14
C ALA A 325 11.70 -3.93 -1.25
N VAL A 326 12.60 -3.19 -0.62
CA VAL A 326 14.05 -3.47 -0.68
C VAL A 326 14.42 -4.54 0.34
N ALA A 327 13.85 -4.49 1.53
CA ALA A 327 14.09 -5.49 2.59
C ALA A 327 12.80 -5.86 3.32
N GLY A 328 12.70 -7.08 3.82
CA GLY A 328 11.55 -7.58 4.59
C GLY A 328 11.58 -7.26 6.08
N ARG A 329 12.62 -6.61 6.59
CA ARG A 329 12.89 -6.46 8.03
C ARG A 329 11.83 -5.67 8.81
N GLY A 330 11.14 -4.75 8.19
CA GLY A 330 10.11 -3.93 8.83
C GLY A 330 8.70 -4.51 8.76
N VAL A 331 8.55 -5.74 8.29
CA VAL A 331 7.26 -6.43 8.18
C VAL A 331 7.37 -7.81 8.79
N LEU A 332 6.50 -8.13 9.74
CA LEU A 332 6.32 -9.48 10.26
C LEU A 332 4.97 -9.99 9.79
N GLY A 333 4.91 -11.22 9.31
CA GLY A 333 3.69 -11.74 8.73
C GLY A 333 3.28 -13.11 9.24
N SER A 334 1.95 -13.30 9.37
CA SER A 334 1.30 -14.59 9.52
C SER A 334 0.44 -14.85 8.28
N LEU A 335 0.80 -15.89 7.53
CA LEU A 335 0.11 -16.30 6.32
C LEU A 335 -0.74 -17.54 6.62
N ASN A 336 -1.71 -17.38 7.54
CA ASN A 336 -2.58 -18.48 7.95
C ASN A 336 -3.70 -18.68 6.93
N ALA A 337 -3.69 -19.81 6.25
CA ALA A 337 -4.65 -20.17 5.21
C ALA A 337 -5.86 -21.00 5.72
N SER A 338 -6.03 -21.15 7.03
CA SER A 338 -7.10 -21.97 7.64
C SER A 338 -8.32 -21.17 8.08
#